data_37414c0663610bc5ffceb8df9836951f
#
_entry.id   37414c0663610bc5ffceb8df9836951f
#
_cell.length_a   1.000
_cell.length_b   1.000
_cell.length_c   1.000
_cell.angle_alpha   90.00
_cell.angle_beta   90.00
_cell.angle_gamma   90.00
#
_symmetry.space_group_name_H-M   'P 1'
#
loop_
_entity.id
_entity.type
_entity.pdbx_description
1 polymer ?
#
loop_
_entity_poly.entity_id
_entity_poly.type
_entity_poly.pdbx_seq_one_letter_code
_entity_poly.pdbx_strand_id
1 'polypeptide(L)'
;FNCLYLNPIFTAAEYHRYDLLDYYHVCPNLGTDDDFRELVSEVHNRGMHIIIDGVFNHSSWYFFAFDDVVKNGENSRYKDWFYGLKFPVKRPEDGESPSYTCFAYERKMPKLNTSNPEVRDYFMDVCRYWLEDFDVDGWRLDVANEVDKDFWRAFRSVAKKTKKDSVLIAEIWENSERWLQGDMFDSTMNYEFRKVCRDFFAFGKINAREFNSRFVDMLLRYPFPIVQGQLNLLDSHDVSRFRSLCAQNSADSGDSSAVDKRFRLAELCLLTSVGTPSVFYGDELGVVGFEECDYRAAMPWANPVKDNRDLFRELIKLRKSNDCFIHGNFRVLDYDERGKFVFARED
;
A
#
# COMPACT_ATOMS: atom_id res chain seq x y z
N PHE A 1 -13.58 11.16 1.05
CA PHE A 1 -12.22 10.85 0.59
C PHE A 1 -11.70 11.98 -0.29
N ASN A 2 -10.39 12.08 -0.43
CA ASN A 2 -9.73 13.07 -1.28
C ASN A 2 -8.63 12.46 -2.16
N CYS A 3 -8.37 11.17 -2.03
CA CYS A 3 -7.46 10.43 -2.88
C CYS A 3 -7.96 8.99 -3.09
N LEU A 4 -7.78 8.46 -4.29
CA LEU A 4 -7.93 7.05 -4.62
C LEU A 4 -6.53 6.44 -4.76
N TYR A 5 -6.28 5.32 -4.08
CA TYR A 5 -5.16 4.46 -4.35
C TYR A 5 -5.67 3.20 -5.04
N LEU A 6 -5.13 2.91 -6.21
CA LEU A 6 -5.48 1.73 -6.99
C LEU A 6 -4.35 0.70 -6.93
N ASN A 7 -4.68 -0.54 -6.58
CA ASN A 7 -3.81 -1.69 -6.78
C ASN A 7 -3.43 -1.80 -8.27
N PRO A 8 -2.46 -2.66 -8.66
CA PRO A 8 -1.97 -2.68 -10.04
C PRO A 8 -3.07 -2.76 -11.09
N ILE A 9 -3.08 -1.78 -11.99
CA ILE A 9 -4.06 -1.66 -13.07
C ILE A 9 -3.56 -2.25 -14.39
N PHE A 10 -2.28 -2.60 -14.45
CA PHE A 10 -1.56 -3.01 -15.65
C PHE A 10 -1.89 -4.44 -16.08
N THR A 11 -1.56 -4.77 -17.34
CA THR A 11 -1.70 -6.14 -17.85
C THR A 11 -0.75 -7.08 -17.11
N ALA A 12 -1.29 -8.15 -16.56
CA ALA A 12 -0.58 -9.14 -15.76
C ALA A 12 -1.05 -10.56 -16.07
N ALA A 13 -0.32 -11.56 -15.63
CA ALA A 13 -0.66 -12.96 -15.87
C ALA A 13 -1.68 -13.50 -14.84
N GLU A 14 -1.58 -13.06 -13.58
CA GLU A 14 -2.44 -13.53 -12.49
C GLU A 14 -3.47 -12.44 -12.07
N TYR A 15 -4.52 -12.86 -11.38
CA TYR A 15 -5.64 -11.98 -10.99
C TYR A 15 -5.23 -10.82 -10.07
N HIS A 16 -4.22 -11.02 -9.23
CA HIS A 16 -3.72 -10.01 -8.29
C HIS A 16 -2.93 -8.87 -8.96
N ARG A 17 -2.47 -9.09 -10.18
CA ARG A 17 -1.73 -8.16 -11.05
C ARG A 17 -0.40 -7.66 -10.49
N TYR A 18 0.25 -8.41 -9.61
CA TYR A 18 1.62 -8.09 -9.17
C TYR A 18 2.70 -8.74 -10.06
N ASP A 19 2.33 -9.61 -11.00
CA ASP A 19 3.20 -10.22 -11.99
C ASP A 19 3.00 -9.58 -13.37
N LEU A 20 3.53 -8.38 -13.56
CA LEU A 20 3.25 -7.54 -14.72
C LEU A 20 3.86 -8.07 -16.02
N LEU A 21 3.04 -8.05 -17.08
CA LEU A 21 3.43 -8.34 -18.45
C LEU A 21 3.77 -7.07 -19.22
N ASP A 22 3.05 -6.00 -18.94
CA ASP A 22 3.14 -4.70 -19.59
C ASP A 22 2.98 -3.59 -18.55
N TYR A 23 3.74 -2.53 -18.70
CA TYR A 23 3.74 -1.38 -17.81
C TYR A 23 3.12 -0.12 -18.44
N TYR A 24 2.65 -0.21 -19.69
CA TYR A 24 2.17 0.94 -20.46
C TYR A 24 0.68 0.92 -20.76
N HIS A 25 -0.02 -0.20 -20.53
CA HIS A 25 -1.44 -0.32 -20.84
C HIS A 25 -2.24 -0.85 -19.63
N VAL A 26 -3.45 -0.32 -19.52
CA VAL A 26 -4.44 -0.82 -18.56
C VAL A 26 -4.83 -2.25 -18.93
N CYS A 27 -4.97 -3.11 -17.91
CA CYS A 27 -5.44 -4.47 -18.11
C CYS A 27 -6.83 -4.48 -18.77
N PRO A 28 -7.02 -5.19 -19.90
CA PRO A 28 -8.31 -5.20 -20.62
C PRO A 28 -9.51 -5.63 -19.77
N ASN A 29 -9.28 -6.39 -18.69
CA ASN A 29 -10.34 -6.76 -17.75
C ASN A 29 -10.84 -5.60 -16.87
N LEU A 30 -10.10 -4.49 -16.82
CA LEU A 30 -10.46 -3.28 -16.06
C LEU A 30 -11.03 -2.18 -16.95
N GLY A 31 -10.86 -2.29 -18.26
CA GLY A 31 -11.25 -1.28 -19.25
C GLY A 31 -10.11 -0.98 -20.22
N THR A 32 -10.22 0.16 -20.87
CA THR A 32 -9.23 0.69 -21.82
C THR A 32 -8.39 1.80 -21.20
N ASP A 33 -7.32 2.19 -21.87
CA ASP A 33 -6.54 3.37 -21.51
C ASP A 33 -7.39 4.65 -21.51
N ASP A 34 -8.37 4.75 -22.41
CA ASP A 34 -9.29 5.89 -22.47
C ASP A 34 -10.28 5.89 -21.29
N ASP A 35 -10.79 4.73 -20.88
CA ASP A 35 -11.61 4.61 -19.66
C ASP A 35 -10.82 5.07 -18.42
N PHE A 36 -9.53 4.77 -18.38
CA PHE A 36 -8.69 5.21 -17.27
C PHE A 36 -8.41 6.71 -17.30
N ARG A 37 -8.20 7.32 -18.49
CA ARG A 37 -8.11 8.78 -18.63
C ARG A 37 -9.41 9.47 -18.18
N GLU A 38 -10.57 8.91 -18.54
CA GLU A 38 -11.86 9.40 -18.04
C GLU A 38 -11.95 9.31 -16.53
N LEU A 39 -11.55 8.19 -15.92
CA LEU A 39 -11.53 8.03 -14.47
C LEU A 39 -10.64 9.10 -13.79
N VAL A 40 -9.43 9.32 -14.29
CA VAL A 40 -8.51 10.34 -13.74
C VAL A 40 -9.15 11.73 -13.84
N SER A 41 -9.71 12.09 -15.00
CA SER A 41 -10.41 13.36 -15.22
C SER A 41 -11.57 13.53 -14.24
N GLU A 42 -12.39 12.49 -14.05
CA GLU A 42 -13.54 12.51 -13.14
C GLU A 42 -13.12 12.61 -11.65
N VAL A 43 -12.00 12.02 -11.29
CA VAL A 43 -11.40 12.15 -9.94
C VAL A 43 -10.96 13.59 -9.71
N HIS A 44 -10.23 14.18 -10.66
CA HIS A 44 -9.75 15.56 -10.58
C HIS A 44 -10.90 16.56 -10.58
N ASN A 45 -11.95 16.36 -11.40
CA ASN A 45 -13.15 17.21 -11.42
C ASN A 45 -13.89 17.26 -10.07
N ARG A 46 -13.69 16.25 -9.21
CA ARG A 46 -14.21 16.19 -7.85
C ARG A 46 -13.26 16.76 -6.80
N GLY A 47 -12.14 17.36 -7.22
CA GLY A 47 -11.10 17.86 -6.32
C GLY A 47 -10.38 16.75 -5.55
N MET A 48 -10.31 15.56 -6.13
CA MET A 48 -9.63 14.39 -5.58
C MET A 48 -8.34 14.10 -6.36
N HIS A 49 -7.49 13.25 -5.78
CA HIS A 49 -6.25 12.77 -6.38
C HIS A 49 -6.33 11.27 -6.66
N ILE A 50 -5.44 10.78 -7.52
CA ILE A 50 -5.33 9.36 -7.84
C ILE A 50 -3.86 8.93 -7.85
N ILE A 51 -3.55 7.85 -7.13
CA ILE A 51 -2.23 7.21 -7.14
C ILE A 51 -2.36 5.76 -7.59
N ILE A 52 -1.36 5.27 -8.29
CA ILE A 52 -1.33 3.91 -8.84
C ILE A 52 -0.20 3.10 -8.25
N ASP A 53 -0.32 1.77 -8.34
CA ASP A 53 0.67 0.84 -7.82
C ASP A 53 1.79 0.59 -8.85
N GLY A 54 3.04 0.74 -8.43
CA GLY A 54 4.23 0.49 -9.22
C GLY A 54 5.01 -0.71 -8.71
N VAL A 55 5.09 -1.76 -9.51
CA VAL A 55 5.78 -3.01 -9.19
C VAL A 55 7.09 -3.06 -9.98
N PHE A 56 8.20 -2.70 -9.36
CA PHE A 56 9.51 -2.57 -10.01
C PHE A 56 10.58 -3.51 -9.44
N ASN A 57 10.25 -4.28 -8.40
CA ASN A 57 11.14 -5.29 -7.83
C ASN A 57 11.25 -6.54 -8.72
N HIS A 58 10.18 -6.90 -9.39
CA HIS A 58 10.04 -8.10 -10.20
C HIS A 58 9.07 -7.87 -11.35
N SER A 59 9.05 -8.78 -12.31
CA SER A 59 8.08 -8.82 -13.40
C SER A 59 7.39 -10.18 -13.46
N SER A 60 6.45 -10.35 -14.38
CA SER A 60 6.03 -11.71 -14.76
C SER A 60 7.15 -12.45 -15.49
N TRP A 61 7.15 -13.78 -15.39
CA TRP A 61 8.01 -14.61 -16.26
C TRP A 61 7.55 -14.63 -17.73
N TYR A 62 6.44 -13.98 -18.07
CA TYR A 62 5.98 -13.70 -19.45
C TYR A 62 6.26 -12.25 -19.88
N PHE A 63 6.87 -11.44 -19.01
CA PHE A 63 7.36 -10.12 -19.40
C PHE A 63 8.33 -10.24 -20.57
N PHE A 64 8.21 -9.36 -21.57
CA PHE A 64 8.91 -9.50 -22.85
C PHE A 64 10.43 -9.76 -22.71
N ALA A 65 11.07 -9.08 -21.75
CA ALA A 65 12.50 -9.20 -21.53
C ALA A 65 12.88 -10.57 -20.92
N PHE A 66 12.05 -11.11 -20.00
CA PHE A 66 12.29 -12.42 -19.44
C PHE A 66 11.95 -13.55 -20.44
N ASP A 67 10.91 -13.37 -21.24
CA ASP A 67 10.54 -14.29 -22.32
C ASP A 67 11.67 -14.41 -23.36
N ASP A 68 12.32 -13.30 -23.70
CA ASP A 68 13.50 -13.28 -24.55
C ASP A 68 14.68 -14.04 -23.91
N VAL A 69 14.93 -13.87 -22.60
CA VAL A 69 15.97 -14.62 -21.88
C VAL A 69 15.70 -16.13 -21.92
N VAL A 70 14.47 -16.56 -21.75
CA VAL A 70 14.08 -17.98 -21.83
C VAL A 70 14.32 -18.54 -23.24
N LYS A 71 14.02 -17.77 -24.29
CA LYS A 71 14.14 -18.18 -25.71
C LYS A 71 15.56 -18.17 -26.20
N ASN A 72 16.35 -17.16 -25.87
CA ASN A 72 17.64 -16.87 -26.46
C ASN A 72 18.83 -17.21 -25.53
N GLY A 73 18.56 -17.53 -24.26
CA GLY A 73 19.56 -17.91 -23.26
C GLY A 73 20.66 -16.87 -23.11
N GLU A 74 21.91 -17.29 -23.15
CA GLU A 74 23.08 -16.39 -23.02
C GLU A 74 23.20 -15.34 -24.12
N ASN A 75 22.51 -15.54 -25.26
CA ASN A 75 22.48 -14.60 -26.37
C ASN A 75 21.38 -13.50 -26.22
N SER A 76 20.54 -13.59 -25.20
CA SER A 76 19.54 -12.56 -24.94
C SER A 76 20.19 -11.22 -24.61
N ARG A 77 19.70 -10.14 -25.24
CA ARG A 77 20.13 -8.77 -24.89
C ARG A 77 19.64 -8.35 -23.50
N TYR A 78 18.64 -9.03 -22.94
CA TYR A 78 18.02 -8.74 -21.66
C TYR A 78 18.55 -9.58 -20.50
N LYS A 79 19.58 -10.42 -20.71
CA LYS A 79 20.11 -11.29 -19.66
C LYS A 79 20.55 -10.53 -18.39
N ASP A 80 21.09 -9.33 -18.55
CA ASP A 80 21.55 -8.49 -17.45
C ASP A 80 20.42 -7.69 -16.75
N TRP A 81 19.17 -7.85 -17.23
CA TRP A 81 17.99 -7.25 -16.64
C TRP A 81 17.47 -8.02 -15.42
N PHE A 82 17.95 -9.23 -15.19
CA PHE A 82 17.47 -10.12 -14.13
C PHE A 82 18.62 -10.60 -13.26
N TYR A 83 18.34 -10.83 -11.98
CA TYR A 83 19.31 -11.36 -11.05
C TYR A 83 19.39 -12.90 -11.08
N GLY A 84 20.61 -13.42 -10.86
CA GLY A 84 20.88 -14.81 -10.52
C GLY A 84 20.58 -15.84 -11.63
N LEU A 85 20.59 -15.43 -12.90
CA LEU A 85 20.38 -16.34 -14.02
C LEU A 85 21.43 -17.45 -14.07
N LYS A 86 20.96 -18.70 -14.19
CA LYS A 86 21.78 -19.88 -14.50
C LYS A 86 21.23 -20.50 -15.78
N PHE A 87 22.05 -20.57 -16.79
CA PHE A 87 21.66 -21.09 -18.11
C PHE A 87 21.72 -22.61 -18.19
N PRO A 88 20.81 -23.26 -18.93
CA PRO A 88 19.68 -22.65 -19.64
C PRO A 88 18.61 -22.18 -18.68
N VAL A 89 18.06 -20.94 -18.91
CA VAL A 89 16.93 -20.43 -18.17
C VAL A 89 15.65 -21.05 -18.72
N LYS A 90 14.82 -21.59 -17.84
CA LYS A 90 13.51 -22.13 -18.19
C LYS A 90 12.46 -21.70 -17.15
N ARG A 91 11.20 -21.74 -17.54
CA ARG A 91 10.08 -21.63 -16.60
C ARG A 91 9.96 -22.96 -15.86
N PRO A 92 10.21 -23.02 -14.55
CA PRO A 92 10.20 -24.28 -13.81
C PRO A 92 8.77 -24.81 -13.65
N GLU A 93 8.63 -26.13 -13.67
CA GLU A 93 7.40 -26.81 -13.31
C GLU A 93 7.15 -26.74 -11.78
N ASP A 94 5.95 -27.21 -11.35
CA ASP A 94 5.63 -27.24 -9.93
C ASP A 94 6.60 -28.13 -9.15
N GLY A 95 7.15 -27.59 -8.06
CA GLY A 95 8.17 -28.27 -7.25
C GLY A 95 9.62 -28.13 -7.73
N GLU A 96 9.86 -27.59 -8.93
CA GLU A 96 11.21 -27.30 -9.39
C GLU A 96 11.69 -25.93 -8.88
N SER A 97 12.97 -25.86 -8.50
CA SER A 97 13.61 -24.59 -8.16
C SER A 97 13.92 -23.79 -9.42
N PRO A 98 13.66 -22.47 -9.42
CA PRO A 98 14.00 -21.61 -10.56
C PRO A 98 15.53 -21.50 -10.74
N SER A 99 15.96 -21.36 -12.00
CA SER A 99 17.36 -21.07 -12.37
C SER A 99 17.67 -19.57 -12.39
N TYR A 100 16.94 -18.79 -11.59
CA TYR A 100 17.05 -17.32 -11.46
C TYR A 100 16.58 -16.89 -10.07
N THR A 101 16.92 -15.66 -9.66
CA THR A 101 16.37 -15.07 -8.45
C THR A 101 14.92 -14.63 -8.71
N CYS A 102 14.03 -14.91 -7.77
CA CYS A 102 12.62 -14.48 -7.82
C CYS A 102 12.24 -13.71 -6.55
N PHE A 103 11.12 -12.99 -6.60
CA PHE A 103 10.53 -12.34 -5.43
C PHE A 103 10.05 -13.41 -4.44
N ALA A 104 10.46 -13.31 -3.18
CA ALA A 104 10.21 -14.29 -2.14
C ALA A 104 10.53 -15.72 -2.65
N TYR A 105 9.54 -16.59 -2.71
CA TYR A 105 9.61 -17.93 -3.27
C TYR A 105 8.72 -18.11 -4.51
N GLU A 106 8.22 -16.98 -5.06
CA GLU A 106 7.30 -17.01 -6.20
C GLU A 106 8.05 -17.06 -7.52
N ARG A 107 8.22 -18.29 -8.04
CA ARG A 107 8.96 -18.56 -9.27
C ARG A 107 8.44 -17.81 -10.52
N LYS A 108 7.15 -17.41 -10.53
CA LYS A 108 6.55 -16.67 -11.64
C LYS A 108 6.95 -15.18 -11.65
N MET A 109 7.67 -14.74 -10.62
CA MET A 109 8.07 -13.35 -10.42
C MET A 109 9.60 -13.20 -10.44
N PRO A 110 10.26 -13.30 -11.61
CA PRO A 110 11.71 -13.11 -11.73
C PRO A 110 12.11 -11.70 -11.29
N LYS A 111 13.16 -11.64 -10.46
CA LYS A 111 13.65 -10.40 -9.86
C LYS A 111 14.41 -9.56 -10.87
N LEU A 112 13.97 -8.31 -11.04
CA LEU A 112 14.59 -7.31 -11.90
C LEU A 112 15.91 -6.79 -11.31
N ASN A 113 16.91 -6.62 -12.14
CA ASN A 113 18.17 -5.97 -11.79
C ASN A 113 18.03 -4.45 -11.91
N THR A 114 17.47 -3.82 -10.91
CA THR A 114 17.22 -2.37 -10.87
C THR A 114 18.50 -1.52 -10.76
N SER A 115 19.66 -2.15 -10.53
CA SER A 115 20.98 -1.50 -10.64
C SER A 115 21.45 -1.37 -12.09
N ASN A 116 20.88 -2.14 -13.02
CA ASN A 116 21.19 -2.05 -14.44
C ASN A 116 20.66 -0.75 -15.03
N PRO A 117 21.49 0.05 -15.75
CA PRO A 117 21.06 1.32 -16.34
C PRO A 117 19.89 1.20 -17.32
N GLU A 118 19.86 0.16 -18.17
CA GLU A 118 18.77 -0.03 -19.14
C GLU A 118 17.44 -0.35 -18.44
N VAL A 119 17.45 -1.16 -17.37
CA VAL A 119 16.27 -1.44 -16.55
C VAL A 119 15.79 -0.15 -15.90
N ARG A 120 16.72 0.61 -15.32
CA ARG A 120 16.39 1.90 -14.72
C ARG A 120 15.76 2.85 -15.72
N ASP A 121 16.40 3.04 -16.89
CA ASP A 121 15.89 3.97 -17.91
C ASP A 121 14.50 3.57 -18.40
N TYR A 122 14.25 2.28 -18.62
CA TYR A 122 12.93 1.75 -18.98
C TYR A 122 11.86 2.15 -17.94
N PHE A 123 12.13 1.97 -16.66
CA PHE A 123 11.16 2.32 -15.62
C PHE A 123 11.07 3.82 -15.31
N MET A 124 12.11 4.60 -15.62
CA MET A 124 12.00 6.07 -15.62
C MET A 124 11.05 6.56 -16.71
N ASP A 125 11.04 5.91 -17.87
CA ASP A 125 10.08 6.20 -18.93
C ASP A 125 8.65 5.81 -18.55
N VAL A 126 8.47 4.65 -17.90
CA VAL A 126 7.16 4.24 -17.32
C VAL A 126 6.67 5.29 -16.30
N CYS A 127 7.55 5.74 -15.40
CA CYS A 127 7.22 6.77 -14.42
C CYS A 127 6.71 8.04 -15.08
N ARG A 128 7.42 8.52 -16.09
CA ARG A 128 7.08 9.74 -16.85
C ARG A 128 5.76 9.59 -17.58
N TYR A 129 5.59 8.48 -18.29
CA TYR A 129 4.40 8.18 -19.08
C TYR A 129 3.11 8.30 -18.27
N TRP A 130 3.02 7.67 -17.10
CA TRP A 130 1.81 7.70 -16.27
C TRP A 130 1.57 9.07 -15.62
N LEU A 131 2.63 9.79 -15.25
CA LEU A 131 2.51 11.13 -14.67
C LEU A 131 2.16 12.20 -15.72
N GLU A 132 2.65 12.07 -16.96
CA GLU A 132 2.53 13.08 -18.01
C GLU A 132 1.32 12.81 -18.92
N ASP A 133 1.18 11.58 -19.44
CA ASP A 133 0.14 11.23 -20.42
C ASP A 133 -1.20 10.87 -19.77
N PHE A 134 -1.20 10.39 -18.54
CA PHE A 134 -2.41 10.03 -17.77
C PHE A 134 -2.69 10.97 -16.60
N ASP A 135 -1.78 11.86 -16.28
CA ASP A 135 -1.91 12.86 -15.21
C ASP A 135 -2.20 12.27 -13.81
N VAL A 136 -1.72 11.03 -13.52
CA VAL A 136 -1.83 10.49 -12.16
C VAL A 136 -1.06 11.33 -11.15
N ASP A 137 -1.45 11.31 -9.86
CA ASP A 137 -0.89 12.19 -8.84
C ASP A 137 0.25 11.54 -8.03
N GLY A 138 0.60 10.32 -8.36
CA GLY A 138 1.71 9.64 -7.69
C GLY A 138 1.65 8.13 -7.74
N TRP A 139 2.53 7.53 -6.95
CA TRP A 139 2.77 6.10 -6.93
C TRP A 139 2.79 5.52 -5.51
N ARG A 140 2.16 4.38 -5.34
CA ARG A 140 2.52 3.43 -4.27
C ARG A 140 3.51 2.45 -4.86
N LEU A 141 4.61 2.19 -4.18
CA LEU A 141 5.77 1.48 -4.70
C LEU A 141 5.95 0.17 -3.94
N ASP A 142 5.64 -0.91 -4.66
CA ASP A 142 5.62 -2.29 -4.17
C ASP A 142 7.02 -2.78 -3.75
N VAL A 143 7.10 -3.50 -2.62
CA VAL A 143 8.34 -4.12 -2.09
C VAL A 143 9.56 -3.18 -2.18
N ALA A 144 9.38 -1.92 -1.81
CA ALA A 144 10.36 -0.86 -2.07
C ALA A 144 11.70 -1.09 -1.35
N ASN A 145 11.71 -1.83 -0.25
CA ASN A 145 12.91 -2.16 0.51
C ASN A 145 13.85 -3.16 -0.20
N GLU A 146 13.38 -3.88 -1.21
CA GLU A 146 14.17 -4.84 -1.99
C GLU A 146 14.74 -4.29 -3.30
N VAL A 147 14.36 -3.06 -3.68
CA VAL A 147 14.82 -2.37 -4.89
C VAL A 147 16.03 -1.51 -4.59
N ASP A 148 16.92 -1.34 -5.56
CA ASP A 148 18.13 -0.53 -5.42
C ASP A 148 17.81 0.93 -5.07
N LYS A 149 18.57 1.51 -4.13
CA LYS A 149 18.31 2.88 -3.65
C LYS A 149 18.59 3.95 -4.69
N ASP A 150 19.58 3.75 -5.58
CA ASP A 150 19.86 4.70 -6.63
C ASP A 150 18.81 4.67 -7.73
N PHE A 151 18.15 3.51 -7.91
CA PHE A 151 16.91 3.43 -8.69
C PHE A 151 15.82 4.36 -8.11
N TRP A 152 15.57 4.29 -6.80
CA TRP A 152 14.56 5.15 -6.16
C TRP A 152 14.92 6.64 -6.19
N ARG A 153 16.18 6.99 -6.05
CA ARG A 153 16.65 8.38 -6.21
C ARG A 153 16.39 8.91 -7.62
N ALA A 154 16.70 8.08 -8.63
CA ALA A 154 16.41 8.40 -10.01
C ALA A 154 14.90 8.52 -10.26
N PHE A 155 14.11 7.56 -9.75
CA PHE A 155 12.66 7.56 -9.88
C PHE A 155 12.05 8.83 -9.28
N ARG A 156 12.45 9.20 -8.04
CA ARG A 156 12.02 10.46 -7.42
C ARG A 156 12.40 11.67 -8.27
N SER A 157 13.64 11.71 -8.76
CA SER A 157 14.09 12.82 -9.59
C SER A 157 13.24 12.98 -10.84
N VAL A 158 12.90 11.90 -11.51
CA VAL A 158 12.01 11.92 -12.69
C VAL A 158 10.59 12.32 -12.28
N ALA A 159 10.01 11.66 -11.28
CA ALA A 159 8.65 11.95 -10.83
C ALA A 159 8.45 13.43 -10.47
N LYS A 160 9.36 13.99 -9.65
CA LYS A 160 9.26 15.39 -9.20
C LYS A 160 9.58 16.41 -10.29
N LYS A 161 10.35 16.05 -11.32
CA LYS A 161 10.57 16.89 -12.50
C LYS A 161 9.37 16.89 -13.44
N THR A 162 8.72 15.75 -13.59
CA THR A 162 7.55 15.60 -14.46
C THR A 162 6.31 16.25 -13.81
N LYS A 163 6.04 15.91 -12.55
CA LYS A 163 4.91 16.46 -11.78
C LYS A 163 5.40 16.79 -10.37
N LYS A 164 5.68 18.05 -10.09
CA LYS A 164 6.32 18.52 -8.84
C LYS A 164 5.64 18.01 -7.58
N ASP A 165 4.31 18.00 -7.59
CA ASP A 165 3.47 17.65 -6.43
C ASP A 165 3.10 16.15 -6.41
N SER A 166 3.64 15.34 -7.32
CA SER A 166 3.44 13.89 -7.30
C SER A 166 3.91 13.28 -5.97
N VAL A 167 3.18 12.29 -5.47
CA VAL A 167 3.47 11.64 -4.19
C VAL A 167 4.06 10.25 -4.42
N LEU A 168 5.11 9.92 -3.66
CA LEU A 168 5.76 8.61 -3.69
C LEU A 168 5.61 7.93 -2.32
N ILE A 169 4.79 6.90 -2.26
CA ILE A 169 4.49 6.13 -1.04
C ILE A 169 5.10 4.74 -1.18
N ALA A 170 6.08 4.42 -0.35
CA ALA A 170 6.71 3.11 -0.38
C ALA A 170 5.95 2.08 0.45
N GLU A 171 5.86 0.87 -0.04
CA GLU A 171 5.52 -0.27 0.80
C GLU A 171 6.78 -0.76 1.49
N ILE A 172 6.87 -0.52 2.80
CA ILE A 172 7.91 -1.02 3.69
C ILE A 172 7.26 -1.36 5.02
N TRP A 173 7.37 -2.61 5.45
CA TRP A 173 6.68 -3.14 6.64
C TRP A 173 7.44 -2.91 7.94
N GLU A 174 8.67 -2.42 7.85
CA GLU A 174 9.59 -2.23 8.95
C GLU A 174 9.99 -0.75 9.11
N ASN A 175 10.95 -0.46 9.98
CA ASN A 175 11.49 0.88 10.13
C ASN A 175 12.01 1.42 8.79
N SER A 176 11.40 2.52 8.35
CA SER A 176 11.62 3.12 7.03
C SER A 176 12.54 4.35 7.05
N GLU A 177 13.20 4.66 8.18
CA GLU A 177 14.03 5.86 8.35
C GLU A 177 15.01 6.08 7.19
N ARG A 178 15.72 5.03 6.78
CA ARG A 178 16.73 5.09 5.73
C ARG A 178 16.21 5.38 4.33
N TRP A 179 14.91 5.30 4.13
CA TRP A 179 14.23 5.59 2.85
C TRP A 179 13.46 6.90 2.86
N LEU A 180 13.32 7.54 4.04
CA LEU A 180 12.57 8.78 4.26
C LEU A 180 13.48 9.99 4.53
N GLN A 181 14.69 9.97 3.96
CA GLN A 181 15.67 11.06 4.11
C GLN A 181 15.45 12.24 3.13
N GLY A 182 14.35 12.23 2.37
CA GLY A 182 14.00 13.26 1.41
C GLY A 182 14.49 13.02 -0.02
N ASP A 183 15.26 11.96 -0.24
CA ASP A 183 15.88 11.63 -1.53
C ASP A 183 15.19 10.45 -2.28
N MET A 184 14.26 9.72 -1.64
CA MET A 184 13.56 8.59 -2.25
C MET A 184 12.04 8.73 -2.13
N PHE A 185 11.46 8.61 -0.94
CA PHE A 185 10.00 8.60 -0.76
C PHE A 185 9.52 9.78 0.08
N ASP A 186 8.24 10.14 -0.12
CA ASP A 186 7.56 11.14 0.69
C ASP A 186 6.94 10.50 1.92
N SER A 187 6.54 9.21 1.82
CA SER A 187 5.81 8.47 2.84
C SER A 187 6.01 6.97 2.70
N THR A 188 5.56 6.23 3.71
CA THR A 188 5.41 4.77 3.63
C THR A 188 4.02 4.33 4.12
N MET A 189 3.61 3.12 3.70
CA MET A 189 2.46 2.43 4.31
C MET A 189 2.82 2.07 5.76
N ASN A 190 2.09 2.63 6.71
CA ASN A 190 2.42 2.53 8.13
C ASN A 190 1.90 1.23 8.77
N TYR A 191 2.54 0.11 8.46
CA TYR A 191 2.21 -1.19 9.06
C TYR A 191 2.50 -1.26 10.57
N GLU A 192 3.34 -0.39 11.10
CA GLU A 192 3.54 -0.24 12.55
C GLU A 192 2.28 0.29 13.23
N PHE A 193 1.61 1.29 12.64
CA PHE A 193 0.31 1.78 13.11
C PHE A 193 -0.71 0.63 13.16
N ARG A 194 -0.81 -0.13 12.06
CA ARG A 194 -1.66 -1.31 11.99
C ARG A 194 -1.36 -2.31 13.11
N LYS A 195 -0.10 -2.62 13.34
CA LYS A 195 0.35 -3.58 14.36
C LYS A 195 -0.05 -3.15 15.77
N VAL A 196 0.19 -1.90 16.11
CA VAL A 196 -0.18 -1.34 17.43
C VAL A 196 -1.70 -1.34 17.62
N CYS A 197 -2.46 -0.88 16.62
CA CYS A 197 -3.92 -0.90 16.65
C CYS A 197 -4.49 -2.31 16.71
N ARG A 198 -3.93 -3.25 15.95
CA ARG A 198 -4.34 -4.66 15.98
C ARG A 198 -4.16 -5.29 17.36
N ASP A 199 -2.99 -5.11 17.98
CA ASP A 199 -2.66 -5.69 19.26
C ASP A 199 -3.52 -5.12 20.40
N PHE A 200 -3.92 -3.84 20.30
CA PHE A 200 -4.77 -3.17 21.28
C PHE A 200 -6.27 -3.37 21.00
N PHE A 201 -6.76 -2.90 19.85
CA PHE A 201 -8.20 -2.90 19.57
C PHE A 201 -8.73 -4.28 19.19
N ALA A 202 -8.05 -4.99 18.28
CA ALA A 202 -8.56 -6.27 17.80
C ALA A 202 -8.30 -7.39 18.81
N PHE A 203 -7.07 -7.61 19.20
CA PHE A 203 -6.70 -8.76 20.02
C PHE A 203 -6.76 -8.54 21.53
N GLY A 204 -6.69 -7.27 21.99
CA GLY A 204 -6.59 -6.99 23.43
C GLY A 204 -5.33 -7.58 24.08
N LYS A 205 -4.27 -7.77 23.29
CA LYS A 205 -2.99 -8.36 23.77
C LYS A 205 -2.16 -7.39 24.61
N ILE A 206 -2.38 -6.09 24.45
CA ILE A 206 -1.69 -5.03 25.16
C ILE A 206 -2.70 -4.13 25.87
N ASN A 207 -2.33 -3.59 27.01
CA ASN A 207 -3.14 -2.62 27.72
C ASN A 207 -2.90 -1.19 27.20
N ALA A 208 -3.66 -0.19 27.68
CA ALA A 208 -3.55 1.18 27.19
C ALA A 208 -2.20 1.84 27.53
N ARG A 209 -1.51 1.43 28.58
CA ARG A 209 -0.16 1.90 28.90
C ARG A 209 0.84 1.43 27.84
N GLU A 210 0.78 0.16 27.48
CA GLU A 210 1.65 -0.41 26.43
C GLU A 210 1.29 0.13 25.04
N PHE A 211 -0.02 0.30 24.76
CA PHE A 211 -0.47 0.98 23.55
C PHE A 211 0.12 2.39 23.46
N ASN A 212 0.02 3.20 24.55
CA ASN A 212 0.61 4.53 24.62
C ASN A 212 2.12 4.50 24.32
N SER A 213 2.87 3.62 24.96
CA SER A 213 4.32 3.51 24.76
C SER A 213 4.68 3.24 23.30
N ARG A 214 4.06 2.22 22.69
CA ARG A 214 4.33 1.85 21.30
C ARG A 214 3.84 2.91 20.29
N PHE A 215 2.70 3.54 20.59
CA PHE A 215 2.12 4.57 19.73
C PHE A 215 2.99 5.84 19.72
N VAL A 216 3.39 6.30 20.89
CA VAL A 216 4.30 7.47 21.04
C VAL A 216 5.68 7.17 20.43
N ASP A 217 6.22 5.99 20.64
CA ASP A 217 7.48 5.55 20.00
C ASP A 217 7.41 5.65 18.48
N MET A 218 6.29 5.20 17.89
CA MET A 218 6.07 5.30 16.45
C MET A 218 6.00 6.76 15.98
N LEU A 219 5.32 7.65 16.73
CA LEU A 219 5.22 9.07 16.39
C LEU A 219 6.55 9.82 16.53
N LEU A 220 7.44 9.36 17.40
CA LEU A 220 8.76 9.97 17.63
C LEU A 220 9.86 9.41 16.72
N ARG A 221 9.56 8.41 15.92
CA ARG A 221 10.57 7.72 15.09
C ARG A 221 11.09 8.57 13.93
N TYR A 222 10.24 9.43 13.37
CA TYR A 222 10.56 10.28 12.23
C TYR A 222 10.37 11.77 12.56
N PRO A 223 11.00 12.68 11.82
CA PRO A 223 10.64 14.09 11.86
C PRO A 223 9.13 14.29 11.66
N PHE A 224 8.52 15.23 12.39
CA PHE A 224 7.07 15.38 12.42
C PHE A 224 6.40 15.54 11.05
N PRO A 225 6.96 16.27 10.07
CA PRO A 225 6.38 16.32 8.72
C PRO A 225 6.30 14.95 8.03
N ILE A 226 7.27 14.06 8.29
CA ILE A 226 7.24 12.69 7.78
C ILE A 226 6.16 11.87 8.48
N VAL A 227 5.99 12.04 9.80
CA VAL A 227 4.91 11.37 10.55
C VAL A 227 3.53 11.80 10.05
N GLN A 228 3.35 13.10 9.75
CA GLN A 228 2.12 13.62 9.16
C GLN A 228 1.81 13.04 7.78
N GLY A 229 2.84 12.69 7.01
CA GLY A 229 2.71 12.08 5.69
C GLY A 229 2.50 10.56 5.71
N GLN A 230 2.76 9.85 6.83
CA GLN A 230 2.65 8.39 6.88
C GLN A 230 1.25 7.91 6.53
N LEU A 231 1.14 6.93 5.62
CA LEU A 231 -0.14 6.33 5.22
C LEU A 231 -0.57 5.30 6.26
N ASN A 232 -1.35 5.73 7.24
CA ASN A 232 -1.88 4.86 8.30
C ASN A 232 -2.98 3.94 7.74
N LEU A 233 -2.94 2.67 8.11
CA LEU A 233 -3.92 1.68 7.67
C LEU A 233 -4.27 0.71 8.80
N LEU A 234 -5.45 0.12 8.75
CA LEU A 234 -5.85 -1.01 9.61
C LEU A 234 -5.79 -2.33 8.85
N ASP A 235 -6.12 -2.32 7.57
CA ASP A 235 -6.00 -3.45 6.65
C ASP A 235 -5.67 -3.00 5.22
N SER A 236 -5.38 -3.98 4.37
CA SER A 236 -5.06 -3.80 2.96
C SER A 236 -5.35 -5.08 2.19
N HIS A 237 -5.01 -5.08 0.92
CA HIS A 237 -5.09 -6.28 0.07
C HIS A 237 -4.08 -7.39 0.42
N ASP A 238 -3.15 -7.16 1.38
CA ASP A 238 -2.11 -8.11 1.79
C ASP A 238 -2.33 -8.71 3.18
N VAL A 239 -3.37 -8.28 3.87
CA VAL A 239 -3.62 -8.68 5.25
C VAL A 239 -5.10 -8.88 5.51
N SER A 240 -5.41 -9.77 6.47
CA SER A 240 -6.78 -10.03 6.90
C SER A 240 -7.52 -8.75 7.29
N ARG A 241 -8.82 -8.71 7.00
CA ARG A 241 -9.71 -7.60 7.38
C ARG A 241 -9.70 -7.36 8.88
N PHE A 242 -9.57 -6.11 9.28
CA PHE A 242 -9.43 -5.72 10.69
C PHE A 242 -10.67 -6.13 11.51
N ARG A 243 -11.85 -6.02 10.92
CA ARG A 243 -13.09 -6.49 11.54
C ARG A 243 -13.06 -7.99 11.85
N SER A 244 -12.47 -8.80 10.96
CA SER A 244 -12.28 -10.24 11.19
C SER A 244 -11.32 -10.52 12.35
N LEU A 245 -10.25 -9.73 12.46
CA LEU A 245 -9.31 -9.81 13.58
C LEU A 245 -9.98 -9.46 14.92
N CYS A 246 -10.89 -8.48 14.93
CA CYS A 246 -11.68 -8.15 16.13
C CYS A 246 -12.52 -9.34 16.60
N ALA A 247 -13.03 -10.17 15.68
CA ALA A 247 -13.81 -11.36 16.02
C ALA A 247 -12.98 -12.51 16.62
N GLN A 248 -11.66 -12.46 16.50
CA GLN A 248 -10.76 -13.47 17.11
C GLN A 248 -10.47 -13.19 18.59
N ASN A 249 -10.95 -12.09 19.15
CA ASN A 249 -10.75 -11.80 20.57
C ASN A 249 -11.54 -12.80 21.42
N SER A 250 -10.86 -13.59 22.23
CA SER A 250 -11.46 -14.62 23.06
C SER A 250 -12.40 -14.06 24.13
N ALA A 251 -12.21 -12.82 24.57
CA ALA A 251 -13.09 -12.18 25.56
C ALA A 251 -14.46 -11.84 24.99
N ASP A 252 -14.58 -11.68 23.67
CA ASP A 252 -15.80 -11.27 22.97
C ASP A 252 -16.31 -12.37 22.02
N SER A 253 -15.88 -13.61 22.23
CA SER A 253 -16.24 -14.75 21.37
C SER A 253 -17.77 -14.90 21.24
N GLY A 254 -18.29 -14.68 20.04
CA GLY A 254 -19.72 -14.75 19.73
C GLY A 254 -20.52 -13.45 19.97
N ASP A 255 -19.93 -12.39 20.52
CA ASP A 255 -20.60 -11.09 20.67
C ASP A 255 -20.29 -10.15 19.49
N SER A 256 -21.16 -10.12 18.51
CA SER A 256 -21.05 -9.24 17.35
C SER A 256 -21.06 -7.74 17.72
N SER A 257 -21.70 -7.35 18.81
CA SER A 257 -21.73 -5.98 19.29
C SER A 257 -20.35 -5.55 19.82
N ALA A 258 -19.64 -6.45 20.52
CA ALA A 258 -18.28 -6.18 20.97
C ALA A 258 -17.30 -6.05 19.77
N VAL A 259 -17.42 -6.93 18.77
CA VAL A 259 -16.65 -6.85 17.52
C VAL A 259 -16.85 -5.49 16.85
N ASP A 260 -18.11 -5.05 16.69
CA ASP A 260 -18.42 -3.76 16.09
C ASP A 260 -17.84 -2.58 16.89
N LYS A 261 -17.91 -2.62 18.21
CA LYS A 261 -17.33 -1.57 19.07
C LYS A 261 -15.82 -1.47 18.91
N ARG A 262 -15.11 -2.60 18.91
CA ARG A 262 -13.65 -2.65 18.70
C ARG A 262 -13.24 -2.09 17.34
N PHE A 263 -13.91 -2.52 16.29
CA PHE A 263 -13.69 -2.04 14.94
C PHE A 263 -13.91 -0.52 14.87
N ARG A 264 -15.03 -0.02 15.37
CA ARG A 264 -15.36 1.43 15.39
C ARG A 264 -14.35 2.27 16.16
N LEU A 265 -13.82 1.75 17.29
CA LEU A 265 -12.76 2.45 18.04
C LEU A 265 -11.44 2.50 17.26
N ALA A 266 -11.09 1.45 16.53
CA ALA A 266 -9.91 1.44 15.68
C ALA A 266 -10.03 2.43 14.52
N GLU A 267 -11.21 2.50 13.86
CA GLU A 267 -11.51 3.48 12.80
C GLU A 267 -11.50 4.92 13.33
N LEU A 268 -12.04 5.14 14.52
CA LEU A 268 -11.93 6.44 15.19
C LEU A 268 -10.45 6.81 15.40
N CYS A 269 -9.63 5.88 15.90
CA CYS A 269 -8.20 6.09 16.08
C CYS A 269 -7.52 6.39 14.73
N LEU A 270 -7.80 5.63 13.67
CA LEU A 270 -7.25 5.83 12.33
C LEU A 270 -7.54 7.25 11.82
N LEU A 271 -8.81 7.68 11.88
CA LEU A 271 -9.25 8.95 11.28
C LEU A 271 -8.95 10.19 12.13
N THR A 272 -8.58 10.02 13.40
CA THR A 272 -8.23 11.14 14.31
C THR A 272 -6.74 11.24 14.64
N SER A 273 -5.95 10.21 14.35
CA SER A 273 -4.50 10.20 14.59
C SER A 273 -3.73 11.11 13.65
N VAL A 274 -2.45 11.36 14.00
CA VAL A 274 -1.46 11.96 13.10
C VAL A 274 -1.18 11.00 11.96
N GLY A 275 -1.00 11.53 10.76
CA GLY A 275 -0.78 10.76 9.54
C GLY A 275 -1.94 10.87 8.57
N THR A 276 -1.81 10.26 7.42
CA THR A 276 -2.83 10.19 6.36
C THR A 276 -3.60 8.88 6.50
N PRO A 277 -4.89 8.90 6.84
CA PRO A 277 -5.66 7.68 6.99
C PRO A 277 -5.97 7.05 5.63
N SER A 278 -5.73 5.75 5.52
CA SER A 278 -6.14 4.91 4.39
C SER A 278 -7.24 3.96 4.84
N VAL A 279 -8.37 4.02 4.16
CA VAL A 279 -9.50 3.11 4.36
C VAL A 279 -9.50 2.10 3.22
N PHE A 280 -9.43 0.83 3.54
CA PHE A 280 -9.51 -0.21 2.54
C PHE A 280 -10.97 -0.41 2.10
N TYR A 281 -11.21 -0.56 0.80
CA TYR A 281 -12.59 -0.68 0.28
C TYR A 281 -13.37 -1.78 1.00
N GLY A 282 -14.61 -1.49 1.35
CA GLY A 282 -15.50 -2.42 2.02
C GLY A 282 -15.47 -2.37 3.55
N ASP A 283 -14.55 -1.67 4.20
CA ASP A 283 -14.53 -1.47 5.65
C ASP A 283 -15.81 -0.74 6.10
N GLU A 284 -16.25 0.24 5.31
CA GLU A 284 -17.48 0.97 5.52
C GLU A 284 -18.74 0.09 5.38
N LEU A 285 -18.63 -1.05 4.72
CA LEU A 285 -19.69 -2.06 4.59
C LEU A 285 -19.46 -3.30 5.49
N GLY A 286 -18.43 -3.23 6.33
CA GLY A 286 -18.13 -4.27 7.31
C GLY A 286 -17.61 -5.57 6.70
N VAL A 287 -16.94 -5.50 5.55
CA VAL A 287 -16.35 -6.68 4.87
C VAL A 287 -15.44 -7.44 5.83
N VAL A 288 -15.51 -8.75 5.78
CA VAL A 288 -14.70 -9.68 6.58
C VAL A 288 -13.90 -10.60 5.66
N GLY A 289 -12.82 -11.17 6.17
CA GLY A 289 -11.98 -12.11 5.44
C GLY A 289 -10.66 -12.34 6.16
N PHE A 290 -10.19 -13.60 6.16
CA PHE A 290 -8.90 -14.00 6.71
C PHE A 290 -7.94 -14.41 5.60
N GLU A 291 -8.46 -15.12 4.61
CA GLU A 291 -7.70 -15.60 3.47
C GLU A 291 -7.73 -14.57 2.32
N GLU A 292 -6.79 -14.67 1.42
CA GLU A 292 -6.63 -13.72 0.31
C GLU A 292 -7.90 -13.58 -0.54
N CYS A 293 -8.54 -14.69 -0.89
CA CYS A 293 -9.79 -14.68 -1.65
C CYS A 293 -10.94 -13.96 -0.92
N ASP A 294 -10.93 -13.98 0.43
CA ASP A 294 -11.97 -13.37 1.24
C ASP A 294 -11.75 -11.86 1.41
N TYR A 295 -10.53 -11.46 1.83
CA TYR A 295 -10.26 -10.04 2.07
C TYR A 295 -10.15 -9.22 0.78
N ARG A 296 -9.97 -9.88 -0.38
CA ARG A 296 -10.05 -9.27 -1.73
C ARG A 296 -11.40 -9.51 -2.43
N ALA A 297 -12.41 -9.98 -1.71
CA ALA A 297 -13.74 -10.20 -2.27
C ALA A 297 -14.34 -8.93 -2.89
N ALA A 298 -15.26 -9.12 -3.84
CA ALA A 298 -15.94 -8.01 -4.49
C ALA A 298 -16.75 -7.17 -3.49
N MET A 299 -16.89 -5.87 -3.80
CA MET A 299 -17.63 -4.92 -2.96
C MET A 299 -19.10 -5.34 -2.79
N PRO A 300 -19.62 -5.54 -1.56
CA PRO A 300 -20.98 -6.01 -1.32
C PRO A 300 -21.99 -4.85 -1.35
N TRP A 301 -22.14 -4.19 -2.51
CA TRP A 301 -22.96 -2.98 -2.68
C TRP A 301 -24.41 -3.14 -2.19
N ALA A 302 -25.03 -4.26 -2.47
CA ALA A 302 -26.44 -4.51 -2.14
C ALA A 302 -26.67 -5.10 -0.74
N ASN A 303 -25.69 -5.84 -0.22
CA ASN A 303 -25.84 -6.61 1.01
C ASN A 303 -24.63 -6.43 1.93
N PRO A 304 -24.47 -5.25 2.59
CA PRO A 304 -23.37 -5.04 3.50
C PRO A 304 -23.45 -6.00 4.70
N VAL A 305 -22.31 -6.49 5.16
CA VAL A 305 -22.21 -7.27 6.40
C VAL A 305 -22.59 -6.41 7.60
N LYS A 306 -22.09 -5.18 7.60
CA LYS A 306 -22.44 -4.12 8.54
C LYS A 306 -22.32 -2.77 7.87
N ASP A 307 -23.40 -2.01 7.80
CA ASP A 307 -23.34 -0.65 7.24
C ASP A 307 -22.77 0.33 8.28
N ASN A 308 -21.55 0.77 8.06
CA ASN A 308 -20.85 1.77 8.86
C ASN A 308 -20.63 3.07 8.09
N ARG A 309 -21.23 3.26 6.90
CA ARG A 309 -21.01 4.42 6.03
C ARG A 309 -21.25 5.75 6.76
N ASP A 310 -22.23 5.82 7.66
CA ASP A 310 -22.48 7.05 8.41
C ASP A 310 -21.36 7.35 9.41
N LEU A 311 -20.80 6.35 10.08
CA LEU A 311 -19.62 6.51 10.92
C LEU A 311 -18.44 7.10 10.12
N PHE A 312 -18.12 6.52 8.97
CA PHE A 312 -17.03 7.04 8.13
C PHE A 312 -17.30 8.45 7.63
N ARG A 313 -18.54 8.77 7.22
CA ARG A 313 -18.92 10.12 6.81
C ARG A 313 -18.73 11.14 7.94
N GLU A 314 -19.16 10.82 9.16
CA GLU A 314 -19.00 11.69 10.32
C GLU A 314 -17.53 11.90 10.69
N LEU A 315 -16.72 10.85 10.72
CA LEU A 315 -15.30 10.91 11.04
C LEU A 315 -14.50 11.67 9.96
N ILE A 316 -14.79 11.43 8.69
CA ILE A 316 -14.16 12.16 7.58
C ILE A 316 -14.56 13.65 7.63
N LYS A 317 -15.83 13.94 7.91
CA LYS A 317 -16.30 15.34 8.08
C LYS A 317 -15.60 16.00 9.26
N LEU A 318 -15.52 15.32 10.41
CA LEU A 318 -14.82 15.81 11.59
C LEU A 318 -13.35 16.15 11.24
N ARG A 319 -12.64 15.25 10.57
CA ARG A 319 -11.25 15.47 10.17
C ARG A 319 -11.10 16.65 9.21
N LYS A 320 -11.96 16.73 8.18
CA LYS A 320 -11.91 17.81 7.18
C LYS A 320 -12.29 19.20 7.71
N SER A 321 -13.12 19.26 8.73
CA SER A 321 -13.58 20.53 9.29
C SER A 321 -12.76 21.06 10.46
N ASN A 322 -11.68 20.34 10.84
CA ASN A 322 -10.80 20.74 11.95
C ASN A 322 -9.34 20.52 11.58
N ASP A 323 -8.63 21.60 11.35
CA ASP A 323 -7.23 21.58 10.89
C ASP A 323 -6.29 20.87 11.86
N CYS A 324 -6.61 20.88 13.15
CA CYS A 324 -5.85 20.13 14.15
C CYS A 324 -5.72 18.62 13.84
N PHE A 325 -6.69 17.99 13.18
CA PHE A 325 -6.56 16.58 12.77
C PHE A 325 -5.64 16.39 11.57
N ILE A 326 -5.38 17.43 10.78
CA ILE A 326 -4.52 17.40 9.60
C ILE A 326 -3.11 17.84 9.97
N HIS A 327 -2.98 19.02 10.59
CA HIS A 327 -1.71 19.69 10.85
C HIS A 327 -1.30 19.74 12.32
N GLY A 328 -2.24 19.56 13.24
CA GLY A 328 -2.04 19.78 14.67
C GLY A 328 -1.14 18.73 15.32
N ASN A 329 -0.63 19.11 16.47
CA ASN A 329 0.18 18.28 17.33
C ASN A 329 -0.64 17.14 17.97
N PHE A 330 0.06 16.19 18.56
CA PHE A 330 -0.53 15.08 19.29
C PHE A 330 -0.09 15.13 20.76
N ARG A 331 -1.04 15.09 21.68
CA ARG A 331 -0.75 15.09 23.10
C ARG A 331 -1.57 14.02 23.82
N VAL A 332 -0.90 13.12 24.52
CA VAL A 332 -1.57 12.15 25.40
C VAL A 332 -2.02 12.85 26.67
N LEU A 333 -3.29 12.72 27.01
CA LEU A 333 -3.90 13.33 28.19
C LEU A 333 -4.00 12.36 29.35
N ASP A 334 -4.39 11.10 29.09
CA ASP A 334 -4.61 10.12 30.12
C ASP A 334 -4.63 8.69 29.56
N TYR A 335 -4.21 7.72 30.33
CA TYR A 335 -4.37 6.30 30.03
C TYR A 335 -4.36 5.46 31.31
N ASP A 336 -5.03 4.33 31.29
CA ASP A 336 -5.08 3.43 32.43
C ASP A 336 -4.85 1.95 32.03
N GLU A 337 -4.82 1.06 33.03
CA GLU A 337 -4.65 -0.38 32.80
C GLU A 337 -5.95 -1.06 32.33
N ARG A 338 -7.10 -0.37 32.39
CA ARG A 338 -8.41 -0.90 32.03
C ARG A 338 -8.75 -0.71 30.55
N GLY A 339 -7.84 -0.10 29.77
CA GLY A 339 -8.03 0.13 28.34
C GLY A 339 -8.46 1.54 27.94
N LYS A 340 -8.50 2.49 28.89
CA LYS A 340 -8.74 3.90 28.58
C LYS A 340 -7.48 4.52 27.96
N PHE A 341 -7.63 5.17 26.82
CA PHE A 341 -6.59 5.98 26.20
C PHE A 341 -7.21 7.27 25.70
N VAL A 342 -6.70 8.41 26.18
CA VAL A 342 -7.22 9.76 25.88
C VAL A 342 -6.11 10.61 25.30
N PHE A 343 -6.34 11.20 24.16
CA PHE A 343 -5.42 12.12 23.51
C PHE A 343 -6.11 13.36 22.97
N ALA A 344 -5.35 14.41 22.76
CA ALA A 344 -5.78 15.63 22.08
C ALA A 344 -5.01 15.81 20.78
N ARG A 345 -5.68 16.44 19.82
CA ARG A 345 -5.08 17.05 18.63
C ARG A 345 -5.23 18.55 18.79
N GLU A 346 -4.13 19.28 18.71
CA GLU A 346 -4.05 20.71 19.05
C GLU A 346 -3.30 21.45 17.93
N ASP A 347 -3.76 22.65 17.58
CA ASP A 347 -3.10 23.56 16.63
C ASP A 347 -1.82 24.18 17.21
#